data_7dbe7376789846a81e2cd86525dbf437
#
_entry.id   7dbe7376789846a81e2cd86525dbf437
#
_cell.length_a   1.000
_cell.length_b   1.000
_cell.length_c   1.000
_cell.angle_alpha   90.00
_cell.angle_beta   90.00
_cell.angle_gamma   90.00
#
_symmetry.space_group_name_H-M   'P 1'
#
loop_
_entity.id
_entity.type
_entity.pdbx_description
1 polymer ?
#
loop_
_entity_poly.entity_id
_entity_poly.type
_entity_poly.pdbx_seq_one_letter_code
_entity_poly.pdbx_strand_id
1 'polypeptide(L)'
;MMLLRRAMSIATRPIYGRIHAKLTESLSPVTLTIKDESFMHAGHSGNPSGDPDAETHFKVYCVSEAFAGMNMVARHRLVYGLLDQEIKDGVHALSLKTKTPSEAEKEPKPL
;
A
#
# COMPACT_ATOMS: atom_id res chain seq x y z
N MET A 1 -19.61 19.28 2.26
CA MET A 1 -18.61 20.28 1.99
C MET A 1 -17.24 19.69 2.14
N MET A 2 -16.78 19.45 3.35
CA MET A 2 -15.45 18.83 3.52
C MET A 2 -15.42 17.42 2.98
N LEU A 3 -16.53 16.69 3.12
CA LEU A 3 -16.62 15.34 2.58
C LEU A 3 -16.52 15.31 1.07
N LEU A 4 -17.11 16.28 0.40
CA LEU A 4 -17.07 16.35 -1.04
C LEU A 4 -15.65 16.56 -1.53
N ARG A 5 -14.91 17.43 -0.86
CA ARG A 5 -13.52 17.70 -1.22
C ARG A 5 -12.66 16.46 -1.06
N ARG A 6 -12.86 15.70 0.02
CA ARG A 6 -12.13 14.44 0.21
C ARG A 6 -12.48 13.43 -0.85
N ALA A 7 -13.75 13.33 -1.20
CA ALA A 7 -14.18 12.38 -2.22
C ALA A 7 -13.51 12.67 -3.55
N MET A 8 -13.36 13.94 -3.90
CA MET A 8 -12.67 14.31 -5.14
C MET A 8 -11.20 13.92 -5.11
N SER A 9 -10.54 14.14 -3.96
CA SER A 9 -9.13 13.76 -3.79
C SER A 9 -8.94 12.25 -3.90
N ILE A 10 -9.84 11.48 -3.31
CA ILE A 10 -9.81 10.02 -3.40
C ILE A 10 -10.13 9.55 -4.81
N ALA A 11 -11.05 10.24 -5.50
CA ALA A 11 -11.47 9.85 -6.84
C ALA A 11 -10.33 9.91 -7.85
N THR A 12 -9.32 10.78 -7.65
CA THR A 12 -8.18 10.85 -8.55
C THR A 12 -7.19 9.70 -8.34
N ARG A 13 -7.21 9.08 -7.17
CA ARG A 13 -6.34 7.98 -6.81
C ARG A 13 -7.09 6.96 -5.96
N PRO A 14 -8.09 6.30 -6.52
CA PRO A 14 -8.97 5.45 -5.73
C PRO A 14 -8.28 4.25 -5.10
N ILE A 15 -7.36 3.60 -5.80
CA ILE A 15 -6.67 2.43 -5.24
C ILE A 15 -5.74 2.84 -4.11
N TYR A 16 -4.97 3.91 -4.31
CA TYR A 16 -4.11 4.44 -3.27
C TYR A 16 -4.92 4.73 -1.99
N GLY A 17 -6.04 5.41 -2.15
CA GLY A 17 -6.90 5.76 -1.02
C GLY A 17 -7.44 4.53 -0.30
N ARG A 18 -7.80 3.50 -1.05
CA ARG A 18 -8.30 2.25 -0.47
C ARG A 18 -7.21 1.54 0.32
N ILE A 19 -6.00 1.45 -0.23
CA ILE A 19 -4.87 0.84 0.46
C ILE A 19 -4.61 1.58 1.77
N HIS A 20 -4.52 2.90 1.70
CA HIS A 20 -4.26 3.73 2.86
C HIS A 20 -5.32 3.51 3.96
N ALA A 21 -6.58 3.56 3.57
CA ALA A 21 -7.69 3.41 4.53
C ALA A 21 -7.69 2.04 5.19
N LYS A 22 -7.53 0.98 4.41
CA LYS A 22 -7.57 -0.39 4.94
C LYS A 22 -6.43 -0.66 5.89
N LEU A 23 -5.23 -0.26 5.53
CA LEU A 23 -4.06 -0.50 6.38
C LEU A 23 -4.12 0.36 7.64
N THR A 24 -4.60 1.58 7.53
CA THR A 24 -4.77 2.46 8.69
C THR A 24 -5.78 1.86 9.68
N GLU A 25 -6.92 1.43 9.19
CA GLU A 25 -7.96 0.88 10.04
C GLU A 25 -7.58 -0.45 10.67
N SER A 26 -6.95 -1.32 9.89
CA SER A 26 -6.69 -2.69 10.34
C SER A 26 -5.44 -2.83 11.18
N LEU A 27 -4.42 -2.00 10.93
CA LEU A 27 -3.11 -2.18 11.55
C LEU A 27 -2.70 -1.04 12.47
N SER A 28 -3.43 0.06 12.45
CA SER A 28 -3.12 1.26 13.26
C SER A 28 -1.62 1.58 13.20
N PRO A 29 -1.06 1.78 12.03
CA PRO A 29 0.39 1.88 11.89
C PRO A 29 0.96 3.14 12.55
N VAL A 30 2.15 2.99 13.12
CA VAL A 30 2.94 4.11 13.60
C VAL A 30 3.48 4.91 12.41
N THR A 31 3.85 4.18 11.36
CA THR A 31 4.32 4.77 10.11
C THR A 31 3.71 4.00 8.95
N LEU A 32 3.22 4.72 7.97
CA LEU A 32 2.69 4.12 6.75
C LEU A 32 3.11 4.97 5.57
N THR A 33 3.94 4.42 4.70
CA THR A 33 4.38 5.07 3.47
C THR A 33 3.94 4.22 2.30
N ILE A 34 3.23 4.82 1.37
CA ILE A 34 2.75 4.13 0.17
C ILE A 34 3.28 4.91 -1.03
N LYS A 35 4.07 4.23 -1.86
CA LYS A 35 4.58 4.83 -3.09
C LYS A 35 3.89 4.19 -4.28
N ASP A 36 3.30 5.02 -5.11
CA ASP A 36 2.71 4.58 -6.37
C ASP A 36 3.79 4.69 -7.44
N GLU A 37 4.26 3.54 -7.90
CA GLU A 37 5.30 3.46 -8.92
C GLU A 37 4.74 3.04 -10.26
N SER A 38 3.45 3.15 -10.44
CA SER A 38 2.76 2.67 -11.64
C SER A 38 3.29 3.32 -12.90
N PHE A 39 3.63 4.61 -12.83
CA PHE A 39 4.14 5.33 -14.00
C PHE A 39 5.44 4.73 -14.54
N MET A 40 6.22 4.10 -13.68
CA MET A 40 7.49 3.49 -14.08
C MET A 40 7.29 2.23 -14.92
N HIS A 41 6.07 1.72 -14.94
CA HIS A 41 5.72 0.48 -15.62
C HIS A 41 4.68 0.68 -16.71
N ALA A 42 4.37 1.93 -17.05
CA ALA A 42 3.40 2.23 -18.10
C ALA A 42 3.84 1.63 -19.42
N GLY A 43 2.96 0.88 -20.06
CA GLY A 43 3.25 0.21 -21.32
C GLY A 43 3.91 -1.16 -21.17
N HIS A 44 4.26 -1.55 -19.95
CA HIS A 44 4.84 -2.86 -19.68
C HIS A 44 3.74 -3.88 -19.33
N SER A 45 4.13 -5.11 -19.05
CA SER A 45 3.17 -6.19 -18.82
C SER A 45 2.16 -5.91 -17.72
N GLY A 46 2.55 -5.14 -16.71
CA GLY A 46 1.65 -4.79 -15.59
C GLY A 46 0.68 -3.67 -15.95
N ASN A 47 0.99 -2.91 -16.99
CA ASN A 47 0.14 -1.82 -17.46
C ASN A 47 0.27 -1.69 -18.97
N PRO A 48 -0.26 -2.66 -19.73
CA PRO A 48 -0.08 -2.68 -21.18
C PRO A 48 -0.74 -1.50 -21.90
N SER A 49 -1.74 -0.86 -21.27
CA SER A 49 -2.41 0.29 -21.88
C SER A 49 -1.50 1.52 -21.95
N GLY A 50 -0.47 1.58 -21.10
CA GLY A 50 0.40 2.74 -21.00
C GLY A 50 -0.25 3.93 -20.33
N ASP A 51 -1.42 3.75 -19.73
CA ASP A 51 -2.14 4.83 -19.04
C ASP A 51 -1.36 5.27 -17.79
N PRO A 52 -0.87 6.51 -17.74
CA PRO A 52 -0.11 6.98 -16.58
C PRO A 52 -0.94 7.10 -15.30
N ASP A 53 -2.27 7.12 -15.43
CA ASP A 53 -3.16 7.21 -14.28
C ASP A 53 -3.57 5.85 -13.74
N ALA A 54 -3.18 4.76 -14.41
CA ALA A 54 -3.47 3.42 -13.91
C ALA A 54 -2.66 3.15 -12.64
N GLU A 55 -3.32 2.59 -11.63
CA GLU A 55 -2.70 2.33 -10.34
C GLU A 55 -2.37 0.84 -10.23
N THR A 56 -1.22 0.44 -10.76
CA THR A 56 -0.87 -0.96 -10.93
C THR A 56 0.31 -1.44 -10.08
N HIS A 57 1.19 -0.53 -9.66
CA HIS A 57 2.42 -0.91 -8.94
C HIS A 57 2.59 -0.03 -7.70
N PHE A 58 2.66 -0.68 -6.55
CA PHE A 58 2.79 0.02 -5.27
C PHE A 58 3.91 -0.56 -4.44
N LYS A 59 4.54 0.30 -3.65
CA LYS A 59 5.50 -0.09 -2.64
C LYS A 59 4.99 0.43 -1.30
N VAL A 60 4.84 -0.46 -0.32
CA VAL A 60 4.27 -0.11 0.99
C VAL A 60 5.28 -0.39 2.07
N TYR A 61 5.54 0.61 2.89
CA TYR A 61 6.30 0.48 4.12
C TYR A 61 5.34 0.71 5.28
N CYS A 62 5.20 -0.28 6.15
CA CYS A 62 4.24 -0.22 7.25
C CYS A 62 4.90 -0.66 8.54
N VAL A 63 4.86 0.22 9.55
CA VAL A 63 5.35 -0.07 10.88
C VAL A 63 4.15 -0.18 11.81
N SER A 64 3.95 -1.34 12.41
CA SER A 64 2.80 -1.57 13.27
C SER A 64 3.09 -2.60 14.35
N GLU A 65 2.57 -2.36 15.54
CA GLU A 65 2.62 -3.34 16.62
C GLU A 65 1.84 -4.61 16.28
N ALA A 66 0.91 -4.51 15.33
CA ALA A 66 0.14 -5.68 14.90
C ALA A 66 1.03 -6.79 14.36
N PHE A 67 2.23 -6.46 13.91
CA PHE A 67 3.17 -7.46 13.38
C PHE A 67 3.99 -8.17 14.46
N ALA A 68 3.87 -7.76 15.72
CA ALA A 68 4.65 -8.36 16.80
C ALA A 68 4.34 -9.86 16.90
N GLY A 69 5.39 -10.67 17.03
CA GLY A 69 5.24 -12.11 17.12
C GLY A 69 4.98 -12.83 15.80
N MET A 70 4.91 -12.09 14.70
CA MET A 70 4.67 -12.66 13.37
C MET A 70 5.95 -12.72 12.58
N ASN A 71 6.18 -13.83 11.89
CA ASN A 71 7.30 -13.91 10.96
C ASN A 71 6.95 -13.15 9.66
N MET A 72 7.94 -13.01 8.78
CA MET A 72 7.77 -12.21 7.57
C MET A 72 6.66 -12.74 6.66
N VAL A 73 6.58 -14.06 6.51
CA VAL A 73 5.54 -14.66 5.67
C VAL A 73 4.15 -14.34 6.20
N ALA A 74 3.97 -14.45 7.52
CA ALA A 74 2.68 -14.17 8.15
C ALA A 74 2.28 -12.71 7.97
N ARG A 75 3.24 -11.79 8.12
CA ARG A 75 2.99 -10.37 7.93
C ARG A 75 2.53 -10.06 6.51
N HIS A 76 3.23 -10.61 5.54
CA HIS A 76 2.90 -10.36 4.13
C HIS A 76 1.56 -10.98 3.78
N ARG A 77 1.26 -12.18 4.27
CA ARG A 77 -0.05 -12.79 4.06
C ARG A 77 -1.17 -11.95 4.63
N LEU A 78 -0.94 -11.39 5.81
CA LEU A 78 -1.93 -10.51 6.44
C LEU A 78 -2.22 -9.30 5.56
N VAL A 79 -1.18 -8.62 5.10
CA VAL A 79 -1.36 -7.43 4.27
C VAL A 79 -1.97 -7.79 2.92
N TYR A 80 -1.51 -8.84 2.27
CA TYR A 80 -2.10 -9.28 0.99
C TYR A 80 -3.57 -9.64 1.17
N GLY A 81 -3.93 -10.27 2.29
CA GLY A 81 -5.32 -10.59 2.56
C GLY A 81 -6.18 -9.34 2.73
N LEU A 82 -5.67 -8.34 3.43
CA LEU A 82 -6.38 -7.08 3.60
C LEU A 82 -6.58 -6.35 2.28
N LEU A 83 -5.64 -6.50 1.35
CA LEU A 83 -5.67 -5.80 0.07
C LEU A 83 -6.11 -6.69 -1.09
N ASP A 84 -6.72 -7.82 -0.81
CA ASP A 84 -7.14 -8.79 -1.81
C ASP A 84 -8.00 -8.16 -2.90
N GLN A 85 -8.95 -7.31 -2.53
CA GLN A 85 -9.84 -6.69 -3.50
C GLN A 85 -9.09 -5.73 -4.41
N GLU A 86 -8.16 -4.97 -3.86
CA GLU A 86 -7.35 -4.03 -4.65
C GLU A 86 -6.50 -4.78 -5.66
N ILE A 87 -5.95 -5.93 -5.25
CA ILE A 87 -5.16 -6.76 -6.16
C ILE A 87 -6.04 -7.26 -7.31
N LYS A 88 -7.26 -7.70 -7.00
CA LYS A 88 -8.20 -8.14 -8.01
C LYS A 88 -8.63 -7.01 -8.93
N ASP A 89 -8.67 -5.79 -8.41
CA ASP A 89 -9.14 -4.63 -9.14
C ASP A 89 -8.06 -3.98 -10.00
N GLY A 90 -6.85 -4.53 -10.01
CA GLY A 90 -5.85 -4.04 -10.96
C GLY A 90 -4.44 -3.86 -10.44
N VAL A 91 -4.19 -4.04 -9.15
CA VAL A 91 -2.83 -3.94 -8.64
C VAL A 91 -2.05 -5.16 -9.12
N HIS A 92 -1.09 -4.92 -9.99
CA HIS A 92 -0.27 -5.97 -10.60
C HIS A 92 0.89 -6.39 -9.71
N ALA A 93 1.50 -5.43 -9.03
CA ALA A 93 2.64 -5.69 -8.17
C ALA A 93 2.54 -4.87 -6.89
N LEU A 94 2.83 -5.53 -5.78
CA LEU A 94 2.75 -4.92 -4.46
C LEU A 94 3.97 -5.37 -3.67
N SER A 95 4.90 -4.45 -3.44
CA SER A 95 6.09 -4.69 -2.63
C SER A 95 5.82 -4.25 -1.20
N LEU A 96 6.14 -5.10 -0.25
CA LEU A 96 5.85 -4.83 1.16
C LEU A 96 7.13 -4.81 1.98
N LYS A 97 7.21 -3.84 2.89
CA LYS A 97 8.20 -3.83 3.95
C LYS A 97 7.44 -3.62 5.25
N THR A 98 7.47 -4.61 6.11
CA THR A 98 6.66 -4.65 7.33
C THR A 98 7.58 -4.74 8.54
N LYS A 99 7.38 -3.85 9.51
CA LYS A 99 8.21 -3.77 10.70
C LYS A 99 7.36 -3.57 11.93
N THR A 100 7.84 -4.06 13.07
CA THR A 100 7.32 -3.60 14.36
C THR A 100 8.03 -2.28 14.68
N PRO A 101 7.49 -1.48 15.60
CA PRO A 101 8.19 -0.25 16.01
C PRO A 101 9.59 -0.51 16.52
N SER A 102 9.78 -1.62 17.25
CA SER A 102 11.10 -1.99 17.77
C SER A 102 12.08 -2.27 16.64
N GLU A 103 11.63 -2.99 15.60
CA GLU A 103 12.47 -3.27 14.44
C GLU A 103 12.81 -2.00 13.67
N ALA A 104 11.83 -1.12 13.53
CA ALA A 104 12.00 0.11 12.77
C ALA A 104 13.02 1.03 13.41
N GLU A 105 13.13 1.04 14.73
CA GLU A 105 14.13 1.85 15.43
C GLU A 105 15.56 1.46 15.06
N LYS A 106 15.75 0.23 14.65
CA LYS A 106 17.07 -0.29 14.29
C LYS A 106 17.41 -0.08 12.82
N GLU A 107 16.46 0.39 12.04
CA GLU A 107 16.60 0.57 10.61
C GLU A 107 16.71 2.07 10.31
N PRO A 108 17.75 2.53 9.62
CA PRO A 108 17.94 3.96 9.41
C PRO A 108 16.95 4.56 8.41
N LYS A 109 16.47 3.80 7.45
CA LYS A 109 15.59 4.33 6.40
C LYS A 109 14.50 3.37 6.02
N PRO A 110 13.28 3.89 5.83
CA PRO A 110 12.15 3.04 5.45
C PRO A 110 12.18 2.57 4.00
N LEU A 111 12.50 3.43 3.08
CA LEU A 111 12.46 3.07 1.64
C LEU A 111 13.54 3.76 0.85
#